data_33862b269dc068c7f3aa3a5df6da77e4
#
_entry.id   33862b269dc068c7f3aa3a5df6da77e4
#
_cell.length_a   1.000
_cell.length_b   1.000
_cell.length_c   1.000
_cell.angle_alpha   90.00
_cell.angle_beta   90.00
_cell.angle_gamma   90.00
#
_symmetry.space_group_name_H-M   'P 1'
#
loop_
_entity.id
_entity.type
_entity.pdbx_description
1 polymer ?
#
loop_
_entity_poly.entity_id
_entity_poly.type
_entity_poly.pdbx_seq_one_letter_code
_entity_poly.pdbx_strand_id
1 'polypeptide(L)'
;MAKIQDTYELLFIIDPNKSEEEIAALAEKFKALVEANGTVDEFEDWGKRKLAYEIEDRTEGNYVLIKFTSSPEFPAELKRVLGITDGILRSLVVKAEG
;
A
#
# COMPACT_ATOMS: atom_id res chain seq x y z
N MET A 1 -5.42 -4.55 -29.44
CA MET A 1 -5.14 -5.67 -28.55
C MET A 1 -5.43 -5.30 -27.12
N ALA A 2 -6.21 -6.09 -26.44
CA ALA A 2 -6.55 -5.81 -25.05
C ALA A 2 -5.33 -6.03 -24.16
N LYS A 3 -5.10 -5.09 -23.26
CA LYS A 3 -4.06 -5.26 -22.26
C LYS A 3 -4.51 -6.28 -21.23
N ILE A 4 -3.61 -7.15 -20.83
CA ILE A 4 -3.87 -8.07 -19.75
C ILE A 4 -3.81 -7.27 -18.46
N GLN A 5 -4.86 -7.36 -17.66
CA GLN A 5 -4.90 -6.72 -16.35
C GLN A 5 -5.32 -7.75 -15.33
N ASP A 6 -4.75 -7.62 -14.15
CA ASP A 6 -5.06 -8.47 -13.02
C ASP A 6 -5.40 -7.61 -11.81
N THR A 7 -6.12 -8.21 -10.89
CA THR A 7 -6.47 -7.55 -9.64
C THR A 7 -5.46 -7.93 -8.56
N TYR A 8 -5.02 -6.93 -7.83
CA TYR A 8 -4.01 -7.10 -6.77
C TYR A 8 -4.50 -6.46 -5.48
N GLU A 9 -3.91 -6.89 -4.38
CA GLU A 9 -4.13 -6.28 -3.08
C GLU A 9 -2.79 -5.77 -2.55
N LEU A 10 -2.76 -4.50 -2.18
CA LEU A 10 -1.63 -3.88 -1.52
C LEU A 10 -1.98 -3.62 -0.08
N LEU A 11 -1.21 -4.20 0.83
CA LEU A 11 -1.30 -3.87 2.24
C LEU A 11 0.02 -3.25 2.65
N PHE A 12 -0.03 -2.06 3.22
CA PHE A 12 1.20 -1.45 3.72
C PHE A 12 0.97 -0.84 5.09
N ILE A 13 2.07 -0.76 5.85
CA ILE A 13 2.05 -0.29 7.23
C ILE A 13 2.89 0.98 7.29
N ILE A 14 2.27 2.05 7.73
CA ILE A 14 2.92 3.35 7.88
C ILE A 14 3.38 3.52 9.32
N ASP A 15 4.55 4.11 9.51
CA ASP A 15 5.13 4.39 10.82
C ASP A 15 4.17 5.26 11.64
N PRO A 16 3.69 4.78 12.79
CA PRO A 16 2.73 5.53 13.61
C PRO A 16 3.35 6.76 14.28
N ASN A 17 4.67 6.89 14.26
CA ASN A 17 5.34 8.06 14.81
C ASN A 17 5.30 9.26 13.87
N LYS A 18 4.86 9.05 12.63
CA LYS A 18 4.61 10.15 11.71
C LYS A 18 3.36 10.91 12.16
N SER A 19 3.27 12.20 11.82
CA SER A 19 2.08 12.97 12.13
C SER A 19 0.88 12.45 11.34
N GLU A 20 -0.33 12.76 11.81
CA GLU A 20 -1.53 12.35 11.09
C GLU A 20 -1.56 12.90 9.66
N GLU A 21 -1.03 14.10 9.47
CA GLU A 21 -0.94 14.71 8.15
C GLU A 21 0.00 13.92 7.24
N GLU A 22 1.13 13.48 7.78
CA GLU A 22 2.09 12.68 7.01
C GLU A 22 1.53 11.31 6.67
N ILE A 23 0.83 10.69 7.61
CA ILE A 23 0.19 9.39 7.38
C ILE A 23 -0.85 9.51 6.28
N ALA A 24 -1.70 10.53 6.35
CA ALA A 24 -2.71 10.78 5.32
C ALA A 24 -2.07 11.07 3.97
N ALA A 25 -0.99 11.85 3.96
CA ALA A 25 -0.28 12.18 2.73
C ALA A 25 0.33 10.94 2.07
N LEU A 26 0.89 10.02 2.88
CA LEU A 26 1.44 8.78 2.36
C LEU A 26 0.36 7.89 1.76
N ALA A 27 -0.77 7.77 2.45
CA ALA A 27 -1.89 6.97 1.96
C ALA A 27 -2.40 7.54 0.62
N GLU A 28 -2.56 8.85 0.52
CA GLU A 28 -3.00 9.52 -0.70
C GLU A 28 -1.97 9.39 -1.82
N LYS A 29 -0.69 9.47 -1.49
CA LYS A 29 0.39 9.32 -2.46
C LYS A 29 0.29 7.97 -3.17
N PHE A 30 0.13 6.90 -2.42
CA PHE A 30 0.07 5.56 -3.01
C PHE A 30 -1.27 5.31 -3.71
N LYS A 31 -2.34 5.87 -3.20
CA LYS A 31 -3.63 5.81 -3.88
C LYS A 31 -3.54 6.51 -5.25
N ALA A 32 -2.96 7.69 -5.28
CA ALA A 32 -2.79 8.43 -6.54
C ALA A 32 -1.86 7.70 -7.51
N LEU A 33 -0.80 7.08 -7.00
CA LEU A 33 0.11 6.32 -7.83
C LEU A 33 -0.60 5.13 -8.48
N VAL A 34 -1.43 4.44 -7.72
CA VAL A 34 -2.22 3.33 -8.24
C VAL A 34 -3.22 3.83 -9.28
N GLU A 35 -3.91 4.92 -8.99
CA GLU A 35 -4.88 5.50 -9.92
C GLU A 35 -4.24 5.93 -11.25
N ALA A 36 -3.00 6.38 -11.20
CA ALA A 36 -2.26 6.78 -12.40
C ALA A 36 -1.88 5.59 -13.27
N ASN A 37 -1.83 4.38 -12.72
CA ASN A 37 -1.37 3.18 -13.42
C ASN A 37 -2.42 2.09 -13.54
N GLY A 38 -3.61 2.32 -13.01
CA GLY A 38 -4.68 1.32 -13.05
C GLY A 38 -5.94 1.88 -12.43
N THR A 39 -6.75 1.00 -11.87
CA THR A 39 -8.01 1.37 -11.25
C THR A 39 -7.99 0.95 -9.78
N VAL A 40 -8.34 1.87 -8.89
CA VAL A 40 -8.53 1.54 -7.48
C VAL A 40 -9.93 0.96 -7.32
N ASP A 41 -9.99 -0.32 -6.97
CA ASP A 41 -11.27 -1.01 -6.76
C ASP A 41 -11.78 -0.82 -5.34
N GLU A 42 -10.87 -0.77 -4.37
CA GLU A 42 -11.22 -0.57 -2.97
C GLU A 42 -10.04 0.07 -2.25
N PHE A 43 -10.35 1.01 -1.37
CA PHE A 43 -9.36 1.67 -0.53
C PHE A 43 -9.87 1.64 0.91
N GLU A 44 -9.07 1.05 1.81
CA GLU A 44 -9.42 0.99 3.22
C GLU A 44 -8.26 1.47 4.06
N ASP A 45 -8.51 2.43 4.91
CA ASP A 45 -7.56 2.88 5.92
C ASP A 45 -8.01 2.29 7.25
N TRP A 46 -7.29 1.25 7.70
CA TRP A 46 -7.66 0.55 8.93
C TRP A 46 -7.22 1.30 10.18
N GLY A 47 -6.42 2.35 10.01
CA GLY A 47 -5.92 3.11 11.12
C GLY A 47 -4.82 2.39 11.89
N LYS A 48 -4.57 2.87 13.10
CA LYS A 48 -3.51 2.31 13.93
C LYS A 48 -3.93 0.94 14.48
N ARG A 49 -3.10 -0.06 14.25
CA ARG A 49 -3.33 -1.43 14.70
C ARG A 49 -2.09 -1.98 15.36
N LYS A 50 -2.28 -2.90 16.28
CA LYS A 50 -1.19 -3.57 16.94
C LYS A 50 -0.55 -4.56 15.98
N LEU A 51 0.77 -4.53 15.91
CA LEU A 51 1.51 -5.46 15.04
C LEU A 51 1.56 -6.84 15.69
N ALA A 52 1.61 -7.89 14.86
CA ALA A 52 1.74 -9.25 15.34
C ALA A 52 3.10 -9.47 16.00
N TYR A 53 4.12 -8.69 15.57
CA TYR A 53 5.46 -8.70 16.14
C TYR A 53 6.07 -7.33 15.90
N GLU A 54 7.12 -7.00 16.65
CA GLU A 54 7.78 -5.70 16.52
C GLU A 54 8.46 -5.56 15.16
N ILE A 55 8.33 -4.38 14.57
CA ILE A 55 9.05 -4.00 13.36
C ILE A 55 9.80 -2.72 13.71
N GLU A 56 11.11 -2.76 13.66
CA GLU A 56 11.99 -1.62 14.00
C GLU A 56 11.61 -0.96 15.34
N ASP A 57 11.42 -1.81 16.36
CA ASP A 57 11.03 -1.40 17.71
C ASP A 57 9.63 -0.80 17.82
N ARG A 58 8.81 -0.94 16.80
CA ARG A 58 7.42 -0.47 16.86
C ARG A 58 6.48 -1.65 17.10
N THR A 59 5.52 -1.42 17.99
CA THR A 59 4.51 -2.43 18.32
C THR A 59 3.19 -2.16 17.63
N GLU A 60 3.05 -0.98 17.02
CA GLU A 60 1.84 -0.59 16.31
C GLU A 60 2.20 -0.02 14.94
N GLY A 61 1.23 0.00 14.04
CA GLY A 61 1.39 0.58 12.72
C GLY A 61 0.05 1.03 12.17
N ASN A 62 0.09 1.97 11.24
CA ASN A 62 -1.11 2.41 10.54
C ASN A 62 -1.27 1.58 9.28
N TYR A 63 -2.33 0.77 9.22
CA TYR A 63 -2.56 -0.16 8.13
C TYR A 63 -3.43 0.47 7.05
N VAL A 64 -3.00 0.32 5.80
CA VAL A 64 -3.78 0.77 4.64
C VAL A 64 -3.86 -0.37 3.64
N LEU A 65 -5.06 -0.64 3.16
CA LEU A 65 -5.30 -1.67 2.15
C LEU A 65 -5.83 -1.01 0.88
N ILE A 66 -5.23 -1.33 -0.25
CA ILE A 66 -5.71 -0.86 -1.55
C ILE A 66 -5.87 -2.08 -2.46
N LYS A 67 -7.10 -2.29 -2.94
CA LYS A 67 -7.35 -3.29 -3.97
C LYS A 67 -7.40 -2.56 -5.30
N PHE A 68 -6.68 -3.08 -6.27
CA PHE A 68 -6.56 -2.38 -7.55
C PHE A 68 -6.39 -3.36 -8.70
N THR A 69 -6.70 -2.87 -9.88
CA THR A 69 -6.53 -3.61 -11.13
C THR A 69 -5.53 -2.86 -12.01
N SER A 70 -4.52 -3.55 -12.47
CA SER A 70 -3.47 -2.93 -13.30
C SER A 70 -2.81 -3.97 -14.19
N SER A 71 -1.90 -3.50 -15.08
CA SER A 71 -1.05 -4.41 -15.82
C SER A 71 -0.14 -5.17 -14.86
N PRO A 72 0.30 -6.38 -15.22
CA PRO A 72 1.13 -7.20 -14.32
C PRO A 72 2.52 -6.62 -14.03
N GLU A 73 2.92 -5.59 -14.75
CA GLU A 73 4.22 -4.94 -14.54
C GLU A 73 4.20 -3.92 -13.41
N PHE A 74 3.04 -3.32 -13.15
CA PHE A 74 2.93 -2.26 -12.16
C PHE A 74 3.21 -2.71 -10.72
N PRO A 75 2.76 -3.89 -10.25
CA PRO A 75 3.04 -4.30 -8.88
C PRO A 75 4.52 -4.29 -8.52
N ALA A 76 5.40 -4.67 -9.44
CA ALA A 76 6.85 -4.64 -9.19
C ALA A 76 7.34 -3.20 -8.98
N GLU A 77 6.85 -2.27 -9.81
CA GLU A 77 7.19 -0.85 -9.67
C GLU A 77 6.66 -0.28 -8.36
N LEU A 78 5.44 -0.67 -8.00
CA LEU A 78 4.81 -0.24 -6.75
C LEU A 78 5.63 -0.71 -5.54
N LYS A 79 6.08 -1.96 -5.55
CA LYS A 79 6.92 -2.49 -4.48
C LYS A 79 8.24 -1.75 -4.39
N ARG A 80 8.82 -1.39 -5.52
CA ARG A 80 10.07 -0.64 -5.55
C ARG A 80 9.89 0.73 -4.88
N VAL A 81 8.82 1.43 -5.24
CA VAL A 81 8.53 2.75 -4.65
C VAL A 81 8.27 2.64 -3.16
N LEU A 82 7.51 1.63 -2.74
CA LEU A 82 7.25 1.40 -1.31
C LEU A 82 8.55 1.15 -0.55
N GLY A 83 9.47 0.39 -1.16
CA GLY A 83 10.74 0.05 -0.51
C GLY A 83 11.68 1.22 -0.31
N ILE A 84 11.53 2.28 -1.12
CA ILE A 84 12.39 3.48 -1.00
C ILE A 84 11.68 4.66 -0.33
N THR A 85 10.42 4.49 0.06
CA THR A 85 9.67 5.56 0.69
C THR A 85 9.86 5.55 2.19
N ASP A 86 10.33 6.67 2.74
CA ASP A 86 10.47 6.82 4.17
C ASP A 86 9.09 6.81 4.84
N GLY A 87 8.99 6.17 5.98
CA GLY A 87 7.74 6.07 6.72
C GLY A 87 6.94 4.81 6.47
N ILE A 88 7.35 4.00 5.49
CA ILE A 88 6.72 2.70 5.25
C ILE A 88 7.50 1.63 6.00
N LEU A 89 6.87 1.02 7.00
CA LEU A 89 7.50 -0.03 7.80
C LEU A 89 7.51 -1.36 7.06
N ARG A 90 6.42 -1.66 6.37
CA ARG A 90 6.29 -2.92 5.67
C ARG A 90 5.26 -2.78 4.56
N SER A 91 5.43 -3.57 3.52
CA SER A 91 4.46 -3.62 2.43
C SER A 91 4.34 -5.04 1.90
N LEU A 92 3.15 -5.37 1.42
CA LEU A 92 2.86 -6.66 0.83
C LEU A 92 1.94 -6.43 -0.36
N VAL A 93 2.34 -6.94 -1.51
CA VAL A 93 1.50 -6.91 -2.71
C VAL A 93 1.26 -8.34 -3.14
N VAL A 94 0.00 -8.73 -3.22
CA VAL A 94 -0.37 -10.08 -3.64
C VAL A 94 -1.40 -9.99 -4.77
N LYS A 95 -1.42 -11.01 -5.60
CA LYS A 95 -2.42 -11.12 -6.65
C LYS A 95 -3.71 -11.60 -5.99
N ALA A 96 -4.79 -10.87 -6.21
CA ALA A 96 -6.09 -11.28 -5.69
C ALA A 96 -6.62 -12.45 -6.52
N GLU A 97 -7.13 -13.45 -5.85
CA GLU A 97 -7.78 -14.57 -6.52
C GLU A 97 -9.24 -14.20 -6.69
N GLY A 98 -9.65 -14.11 -7.92
CA GLY A 98 -10.99 -13.69 -8.25
C GLY A 98 -11.99 -14.79 -8.21
#